data_2363f835eb51c04509fa98e101ae827b
#
_entry.id   2363f835eb51c04509fa98e101ae827b
#
_cell.length_a   1.000
_cell.length_b   1.000
_cell.length_c   1.000
_cell.angle_alpha   90.00
_cell.angle_beta   90.00
_cell.angle_gamma   90.00
#
_symmetry.space_group_name_H-M   'P 1'
#
loop_
_entity.id
_entity.type
_entity.pdbx_description
1 polymer ?
#
loop_
_entity_poly.entity_id
_entity_poly.type
_entity_poly.pdbx_seq_one_letter_code
_entity_poly.pdbx_strand_id
1 'polypeptide(L)'
;MPALTATRPAAPFEDAKARAAAAVEAARDEIVDLSHRIHADPEPAFEEIHAAAWVAEVLERHGFTVEHPAGSLATAVRATLRGGAGDGPRIGILAEYDALPGLGHGCGHNTMAASGVGAAIALAALADELPGEIVFLGTPAEERGSGKQIMIDDGLFEGLDAALLDHPCDRNHVESYPLASEDVDVVYTGLQSHASSDPWRGKNALDALILLFTSVGLWRQQLHPTARVHGIIREGGTAANIIPDRTTAWFMIRSAEESEYASMRDRFRQMCEAAALATDTTVAVTFSGGARTMRNNGVLAERFRANMAAYGIDDQGDDANAGSTDMANVSWVVPTIHPDLAIAPEGTPGHSILFRDAAATPRADEVTLLAATLIAQTAVELFKDPALVAAAWEEFHTPDRA
;
A
#
# COMPACT_ATOMS: atom_id res chain seq x y z
N MET A 1 54.35 -23.78 0.62
CA MET A 1 53.36 -23.53 -0.42
C MET A 1 52.48 -22.40 0.03
N PRO A 2 52.47 -21.23 -0.64
CA PRO A 2 51.56 -20.13 -0.27
C PRO A 2 50.13 -20.49 -0.68
N ALA A 3 49.20 -20.30 0.26
CA ALA A 3 47.79 -20.47 0.00
C ALA A 3 47.32 -19.43 -1.03
N LEU A 4 46.82 -19.91 -2.17
CA LEU A 4 46.07 -19.13 -3.11
C LEU A 4 44.77 -18.72 -2.43
N THR A 5 44.72 -17.49 -1.90
CA THR A 5 43.48 -16.81 -1.61
C THR A 5 42.80 -16.52 -2.95
N ALA A 6 41.94 -17.43 -3.39
CA ALA A 6 41.02 -17.15 -4.47
C ALA A 6 40.10 -16.00 -3.97
N THR A 7 40.36 -14.79 -4.44
CA THR A 7 39.41 -13.69 -4.37
C THR A 7 38.16 -14.15 -5.10
N ARG A 8 37.08 -14.40 -4.34
CA ARG A 8 35.75 -14.62 -4.92
C ARG A 8 35.51 -13.43 -5.88
N PRO A 9 35.17 -13.65 -7.15
CA PRO A 9 34.84 -12.53 -8.03
C PRO A 9 33.74 -11.73 -7.32
N ALA A 10 33.92 -10.41 -7.27
CA ALA A 10 32.87 -9.51 -6.74
C ALA A 10 31.58 -9.85 -7.49
N ALA A 11 30.48 -9.97 -6.75
CA ALA A 11 29.19 -10.19 -7.39
C ALA A 11 28.96 -9.08 -8.44
N PRO A 12 28.41 -9.39 -9.59
CA PRO A 12 28.14 -8.38 -10.60
C PRO A 12 27.36 -7.24 -9.94
N PHE A 13 27.80 -5.98 -10.18
CA PHE A 13 27.15 -4.75 -9.70
C PHE A 13 27.56 -4.23 -8.29
N GLU A 14 28.44 -4.89 -7.55
CA GLU A 14 28.84 -4.43 -6.18
C GLU A 14 29.39 -3.00 -6.16
N ASP A 15 30.15 -2.59 -7.20
CA ASP A 15 30.64 -1.22 -7.31
C ASP A 15 29.49 -0.19 -7.46
N ALA A 16 28.53 -0.48 -8.32
CA ALA A 16 27.36 0.41 -8.51
C ALA A 16 26.48 0.46 -7.24
N LYS A 17 26.30 -0.67 -6.56
CA LYS A 17 25.58 -0.74 -5.27
C LYS A 17 26.28 0.04 -4.18
N ALA A 18 27.62 -0.04 -4.11
CA ALA A 18 28.39 0.75 -3.15
C ALA A 18 28.29 2.25 -3.42
N ARG A 19 28.27 2.67 -4.68
CA ARG A 19 28.08 4.07 -5.07
C ARG A 19 26.66 4.56 -4.81
N ALA A 20 25.64 3.72 -5.00
CA ALA A 20 24.28 4.03 -4.61
C ALA A 20 24.19 4.29 -3.10
N ALA A 21 24.77 3.42 -2.27
CA ALA A 21 24.83 3.63 -0.82
C ALA A 21 25.56 4.92 -0.43
N ALA A 22 26.69 5.22 -1.10
CA ALA A 22 27.42 6.47 -0.87
C ALA A 22 26.63 7.71 -1.27
N ALA A 23 25.79 7.62 -2.31
CA ALA A 23 24.94 8.73 -2.74
C ALA A 23 23.79 8.98 -1.74
N VAL A 24 23.18 7.93 -1.17
CA VAL A 24 22.21 8.06 -0.07
C VAL A 24 22.86 8.75 1.14
N GLU A 25 24.06 8.30 1.54
CA GLU A 25 24.77 8.89 2.67
C GLU A 25 25.16 10.35 2.41
N ALA A 26 25.54 10.71 1.19
CA ALA A 26 25.83 12.08 0.82
C ALA A 26 24.59 13.00 0.87
N ALA A 27 23.40 12.46 0.69
CA ALA A 27 22.12 13.16 0.76
C ALA A 27 21.44 13.01 2.14
N ARG A 28 22.10 12.43 3.13
CA ARG A 28 21.55 12.13 4.47
C ARG A 28 20.72 13.25 5.05
N ASP A 29 21.30 14.45 5.14
CA ASP A 29 20.65 15.59 5.79
C ASP A 29 19.36 16.01 5.05
N GLU A 30 19.35 15.94 3.72
CA GLU A 30 18.21 16.27 2.88
C GLU A 30 17.08 15.22 3.04
N ILE A 31 17.43 13.94 3.07
CA ILE A 31 16.49 12.83 3.24
C ILE A 31 15.84 12.89 4.63
N VAL A 32 16.66 13.08 5.69
CA VAL A 32 16.17 13.15 7.07
C VAL A 32 15.32 14.42 7.29
N ASP A 33 15.74 15.58 6.73
CA ASP A 33 14.93 16.80 6.81
C ASP A 33 13.57 16.62 6.16
N LEU A 34 13.49 15.98 5.00
CA LEU A 34 12.23 15.69 4.32
C LEU A 34 11.31 14.84 5.21
N SER A 35 11.83 13.75 5.79
CA SER A 35 11.06 12.89 6.71
C SER A 35 10.50 13.68 7.89
N HIS A 36 11.36 14.49 8.55
CA HIS A 36 10.96 15.25 9.72
C HIS A 36 9.97 16.37 9.39
N ARG A 37 10.09 17.02 8.23
CA ARG A 37 9.13 18.04 7.77
C ARG A 37 7.75 17.43 7.54
N ILE A 38 7.67 16.29 6.85
CA ILE A 38 6.43 15.57 6.61
C ILE A 38 5.82 15.11 7.95
N HIS A 39 6.64 14.54 8.86
CA HIS A 39 6.18 14.14 10.18
C HIS A 39 5.60 15.29 11.01
N ALA A 40 6.19 16.48 10.90
CA ALA A 40 5.78 17.67 11.67
C ALA A 40 4.53 18.36 11.12
N ASP A 41 4.17 18.09 9.87
CA ASP A 41 3.00 18.65 9.18
C ASP A 41 2.14 17.51 8.58
N PRO A 42 1.47 16.72 9.43
CA PRO A 42 0.76 15.54 9.00
C PRO A 42 -0.53 15.90 8.25
N GLU A 43 -0.58 15.53 6.99
CA GLU A 43 -1.70 15.76 6.09
C GLU A 43 -2.44 14.42 5.82
N PRO A 44 -3.77 14.34 6.01
CA PRO A 44 -4.51 13.11 5.76
C PRO A 44 -4.72 12.84 4.27
N ALA A 45 -5.19 11.65 3.98
CA ALA A 45 -5.48 11.16 2.63
C ALA A 45 -6.19 12.18 1.73
N PHE A 46 -5.66 12.41 0.54
CA PHE A 46 -6.05 13.40 -0.48
C PHE A 46 -5.82 14.87 -0.10
N GLU A 47 -5.24 15.16 1.05
CA GLU A 47 -4.94 16.51 1.53
C GLU A 47 -3.41 16.73 1.69
N GLU A 48 -2.56 15.84 1.16
CA GLU A 48 -1.09 15.80 1.29
C GLU A 48 -0.39 16.87 0.41
N ILE A 49 -0.86 18.12 0.48
CA ILE A 49 -0.43 19.20 -0.42
C ILE A 49 1.02 19.57 -0.20
N HIS A 50 1.44 19.73 1.06
CA HIS A 50 2.81 20.12 1.39
C HIS A 50 3.77 18.95 1.19
N ALA A 51 3.42 17.75 1.63
CA ALA A 51 4.25 16.57 1.47
C ALA A 51 4.55 16.29 -0.02
N ALA A 52 3.53 16.29 -0.88
CA ALA A 52 3.68 16.11 -2.31
C ALA A 52 4.55 17.20 -2.95
N ALA A 53 4.35 18.48 -2.56
CA ALA A 53 5.14 19.59 -3.07
C ALA A 53 6.61 19.49 -2.66
N TRP A 54 6.92 19.11 -1.42
CA TRP A 54 8.30 18.92 -0.96
C TRP A 54 9.00 17.76 -1.65
N VAL A 55 8.29 16.64 -1.85
CA VAL A 55 8.79 15.50 -2.63
C VAL A 55 9.10 15.93 -4.06
N ALA A 56 8.18 16.62 -4.73
CA ALA A 56 8.36 17.12 -6.09
C ALA A 56 9.58 18.06 -6.18
N GLU A 57 9.72 19.01 -5.26
CA GLU A 57 10.85 19.98 -5.21
C GLU A 57 12.20 19.27 -5.07
N VAL A 58 12.30 18.24 -4.21
CA VAL A 58 13.54 17.48 -4.05
C VAL A 58 13.89 16.77 -5.35
N LEU A 59 12.95 16.09 -5.98
CA LEU A 59 13.18 15.35 -7.23
C LEU A 59 13.59 16.27 -8.40
N GLU A 60 12.98 17.46 -8.51
CA GLU A 60 13.39 18.45 -9.50
C GLU A 60 14.84 18.90 -9.31
N ARG A 61 15.29 19.14 -8.07
CA ARG A 61 16.69 19.48 -7.77
C ARG A 61 17.67 18.39 -8.18
N HIS A 62 17.25 17.14 -8.15
CA HIS A 62 18.05 15.99 -8.56
C HIS A 62 17.87 15.58 -10.03
N GLY A 63 17.29 16.48 -10.86
CA GLY A 63 17.26 16.36 -12.32
C GLY A 63 16.11 15.55 -12.90
N PHE A 64 15.13 15.15 -12.08
CA PHE A 64 13.92 14.52 -12.60
C PHE A 64 13.02 15.53 -13.33
N THR A 65 12.34 15.03 -14.36
CA THR A 65 11.18 15.72 -14.94
C THR A 65 9.97 15.36 -14.09
N VAL A 66 9.40 16.35 -13.41
CA VAL A 66 8.32 16.14 -12.44
C VAL A 66 6.97 16.56 -13.02
N GLU A 67 5.98 15.71 -12.85
CA GLU A 67 4.55 15.95 -13.06
C GLU A 67 3.86 15.96 -11.70
N HIS A 68 3.34 17.14 -11.31
CA HIS A 68 2.59 17.34 -10.06
C HIS A 68 1.58 18.48 -10.27
N PRO A 69 0.26 18.22 -10.15
CA PRO A 69 -0.40 16.93 -9.88
C PRO A 69 -0.20 15.90 -11.00
N ALA A 70 -0.23 14.61 -10.66
CA ALA A 70 -0.13 13.51 -11.60
C ALA A 70 -1.46 12.74 -11.72
N GLY A 71 -1.86 12.41 -12.95
CA GLY A 71 -3.16 11.81 -13.22
C GLY A 71 -4.32 12.67 -12.72
N SER A 72 -5.33 12.06 -12.11
CA SER A 72 -6.51 12.74 -11.57
C SER A 72 -6.35 13.19 -10.10
N LEU A 73 -5.26 12.82 -9.44
CA LEU A 73 -5.03 13.12 -8.02
C LEU A 73 -4.18 14.38 -7.83
N ALA A 74 -4.73 15.34 -7.07
CA ALA A 74 -4.09 16.63 -6.81
C ALA A 74 -2.75 16.51 -6.06
N THR A 75 -2.60 15.45 -5.28
CA THR A 75 -1.43 15.22 -4.41
C THR A 75 -0.54 14.06 -4.88
N ALA A 76 -0.84 13.45 -6.04
CA ALA A 76 0.07 12.48 -6.64
C ALA A 76 1.25 13.15 -7.35
N VAL A 77 2.41 12.52 -7.28
CA VAL A 77 3.65 12.96 -7.94
C VAL A 77 4.14 11.86 -8.88
N ARG A 78 4.45 12.22 -10.12
CA ARG A 78 5.20 11.36 -11.03
C ARG A 78 6.47 12.08 -11.46
N ALA A 79 7.62 11.42 -11.28
CA ALA A 79 8.87 12.00 -11.73
C ALA A 79 9.67 10.96 -12.54
N THR A 80 10.32 11.40 -13.60
CA THR A 80 11.07 10.51 -14.50
C THR A 80 12.47 11.04 -14.74
N LEU A 81 13.43 10.10 -14.80
CA LEU A 81 14.80 10.39 -15.21
C LEU A 81 15.31 9.28 -16.12
N ARG A 82 15.64 9.64 -17.37
CA ARG A 82 16.17 8.69 -18.33
C ARG A 82 17.64 8.38 -18.06
N GLY A 83 17.98 7.10 -18.08
CA GLY A 83 19.35 6.64 -17.97
C GLY A 83 20.18 6.90 -19.24
N GLY A 84 21.49 7.14 -19.07
CA GLY A 84 22.43 7.47 -20.14
C GLY A 84 22.95 6.26 -20.91
N ALA A 85 22.80 5.05 -20.39
CA ALA A 85 23.36 3.83 -21.00
C ALA A 85 22.45 3.20 -22.11
N GLY A 86 21.45 3.91 -22.55
CA GLY A 86 20.58 3.48 -23.65
C GLY A 86 19.23 2.91 -23.19
N ASP A 87 18.61 2.10 -24.06
CA ASP A 87 17.31 1.49 -23.77
C ASP A 87 17.46 0.39 -22.70
N GLY A 88 16.45 0.27 -21.85
CA GLY A 88 16.43 -0.68 -20.75
C GLY A 88 15.11 -0.65 -19.99
N PRO A 89 15.05 -1.26 -18.81
CA PRO A 89 13.83 -1.35 -18.04
C PRO A 89 13.38 0.01 -17.47
N ARG A 90 12.09 0.08 -17.16
CA ARG A 90 11.47 1.19 -16.43
C ARG A 90 11.17 0.72 -15.01
N ILE A 91 11.92 1.22 -14.04
CA ILE A 91 11.80 0.78 -12.64
C ILE A 91 11.10 1.85 -11.83
N GLY A 92 9.97 1.47 -11.23
CA GLY A 92 9.17 2.31 -10.35
C GLY A 92 9.73 2.30 -8.92
N ILE A 93 9.98 3.48 -8.37
CA ILE A 93 10.25 3.71 -6.95
C ILE A 93 9.04 4.43 -6.38
N LEU A 94 8.36 3.82 -5.43
CA LEU A 94 7.15 4.37 -4.86
C LEU A 94 7.42 5.03 -3.51
N ALA A 95 6.52 5.92 -3.10
CA ALA A 95 6.57 6.56 -1.80
C ALA A 95 5.16 6.96 -1.35
N GLU A 96 4.82 6.71 -0.09
CA GLU A 96 3.61 7.16 0.57
C GLU A 96 3.92 8.31 1.50
N TYR A 97 2.95 9.20 1.76
CA TYR A 97 3.16 10.37 2.62
C TYR A 97 1.90 10.86 3.34
N ASP A 98 0.77 10.15 3.21
CA ASP A 98 -0.45 10.49 3.95
C ASP A 98 -0.36 10.11 5.43
N ALA A 99 -1.12 10.81 6.26
CA ALA A 99 -1.16 10.65 7.70
C ALA A 99 -2.55 10.21 8.19
N LEU A 100 -2.59 9.55 9.33
CA LEU A 100 -3.83 9.16 10.00
C LEU A 100 -4.53 10.38 10.61
N PRO A 101 -5.84 10.59 10.34
CA PRO A 101 -6.58 11.71 10.91
C PRO A 101 -6.51 11.76 12.43
N GLY A 102 -6.04 12.89 12.98
CA GLY A 102 -5.94 13.13 14.42
C GLY A 102 -4.83 12.38 15.16
N LEU A 103 -4.11 11.48 14.48
CA LEU A 103 -2.96 10.76 15.03
C LEU A 103 -1.62 11.24 14.44
N GLY A 104 -1.61 11.66 13.17
CA GLY A 104 -0.38 11.96 12.45
C GLY A 104 0.23 10.71 11.82
N HIS A 105 1.56 10.70 11.62
CA HIS A 105 2.27 9.59 10.96
C HIS A 105 2.39 8.32 11.84
N GLY A 106 1.23 7.82 12.30
CA GLY A 106 1.15 6.60 13.10
C GLY A 106 1.40 5.30 12.33
N CYS A 107 1.51 5.38 10.99
CA CYS A 107 1.97 4.32 10.09
C CYS A 107 3.43 4.56 9.61
N GLY A 108 3.98 5.76 9.84
CA GLY A 108 5.36 6.09 9.50
C GLY A 108 5.60 6.46 8.03
N HIS A 109 4.57 6.85 7.27
CA HIS A 109 4.68 7.22 5.85
C HIS A 109 5.66 8.37 5.58
N ASN A 110 5.96 9.21 6.57
CA ASN A 110 7.03 10.20 6.46
C ASN A 110 8.41 9.56 6.16
N THR A 111 8.67 8.38 6.71
CA THR A 111 9.91 7.63 6.44
C THR A 111 9.90 6.99 5.05
N MET A 112 8.72 6.54 4.57
CA MET A 112 8.53 5.99 3.23
C MET A 112 8.69 7.05 2.14
N ALA A 113 8.15 8.27 2.37
CA ALA A 113 8.38 9.40 1.49
C ALA A 113 9.87 9.69 1.33
N ALA A 114 10.58 9.73 2.45
CA ALA A 114 12.01 10.06 2.47
C ALA A 114 12.89 8.92 1.93
N SER A 115 12.58 7.65 2.22
CA SER A 115 13.32 6.50 1.68
C SER A 115 13.16 6.38 0.17
N GLY A 116 11.93 6.51 -0.36
CA GLY A 116 11.68 6.49 -1.79
C GLY A 116 12.41 7.63 -2.52
N VAL A 117 12.36 8.87 -1.99
CA VAL A 117 13.12 10.00 -2.53
C VAL A 117 14.62 9.75 -2.44
N GLY A 118 15.12 9.23 -1.32
CA GLY A 118 16.53 8.88 -1.14
C GLY A 118 17.01 7.84 -2.14
N ALA A 119 16.20 6.83 -2.43
CA ALA A 119 16.49 5.83 -3.47
C ALA A 119 16.53 6.47 -4.86
N ALA A 120 15.60 7.37 -5.17
CA ALA A 120 15.58 8.11 -6.43
C ALA A 120 16.83 8.99 -6.60
N ILE A 121 17.26 9.70 -5.54
CA ILE A 121 18.51 10.49 -5.51
C ILE A 121 19.72 9.60 -5.80
N ALA A 122 19.81 8.43 -5.16
CA ALA A 122 20.92 7.51 -5.35
C ALA A 122 20.97 6.96 -6.80
N LEU A 123 19.82 6.65 -7.38
CA LEU A 123 19.72 6.21 -8.78
C LEU A 123 20.04 7.35 -9.75
N ALA A 124 19.61 8.59 -9.45
CA ALA A 124 19.96 9.77 -10.25
C ALA A 124 21.48 10.01 -10.30
N ALA A 125 22.19 9.80 -9.19
CA ALA A 125 23.65 9.90 -9.14
C ALA A 125 24.36 8.85 -10.02
N LEU A 126 23.67 7.78 -10.42
CA LEU A 126 24.16 6.72 -11.30
C LEU A 126 23.55 6.78 -12.70
N ALA A 127 22.70 7.75 -13.00
CA ALA A 127 21.87 7.77 -14.20
C ALA A 127 22.66 7.60 -15.50
N ASP A 128 23.85 8.21 -15.63
CA ASP A 128 24.67 8.12 -16.86
C ASP A 128 25.08 6.69 -17.21
N GLU A 129 25.11 5.77 -16.25
CA GLU A 129 25.51 4.37 -16.43
C GLU A 129 24.37 3.36 -16.33
N LEU A 130 23.14 3.83 -16.04
CA LEU A 130 21.95 2.99 -16.01
C LEU A 130 21.24 3.02 -17.37
N PRO A 131 20.81 1.88 -17.91
CA PRO A 131 19.93 1.85 -19.07
C PRO A 131 18.47 2.10 -18.64
N GLY A 132 17.60 2.53 -19.56
CA GLY A 132 16.16 2.62 -19.32
C GLY A 132 15.73 3.91 -18.62
N GLU A 133 14.79 3.81 -17.69
CA GLU A 133 14.19 4.97 -17.04
C GLU A 133 13.89 4.71 -15.56
N ILE A 134 14.29 5.62 -14.71
CA ILE A 134 13.90 5.69 -13.29
C ILE A 134 12.56 6.42 -13.24
N VAL A 135 11.54 5.79 -12.67
CA VAL A 135 10.21 6.37 -12.48
C VAL A 135 9.91 6.45 -11.00
N PHE A 136 9.74 7.64 -10.47
CA PHE A 136 9.27 7.83 -9.10
C PHE A 136 7.76 8.08 -9.12
N LEU A 137 7.04 7.43 -8.20
CA LEU A 137 5.61 7.63 -7.98
C LEU A 137 5.35 7.96 -6.51
N GLY A 138 5.03 9.22 -6.23
CA GLY A 138 4.47 9.64 -4.95
C GLY A 138 2.98 9.31 -4.91
N THR A 139 2.62 8.39 -4.04
CA THR A 139 1.29 7.76 -3.99
C THR A 139 0.53 8.21 -2.75
N PRO A 140 -0.46 9.13 -2.88
CA PRO A 140 -1.26 9.61 -1.77
C PRO A 140 -2.33 8.61 -1.34
N ALA A 141 -2.94 8.84 -0.18
CA ALA A 141 -4.20 8.25 0.26
C ALA A 141 -4.18 6.71 0.39
N GLU A 142 -3.11 6.15 0.96
CA GLU A 142 -3.04 4.73 1.30
C GLU A 142 -4.01 4.40 2.44
N GLU A 143 -4.00 5.18 3.51
CA GLU A 143 -4.78 4.97 4.73
C GLU A 143 -6.29 5.05 4.51
N ARG A 144 -6.69 5.73 3.43
CA ARG A 144 -8.10 5.88 3.07
C ARG A 144 -8.29 6.26 1.62
N GLY A 145 -8.89 5.38 0.85
CA GLY A 145 -9.34 5.71 -0.51
C GLY A 145 -8.57 5.04 -1.62
N SER A 146 -7.49 4.30 -1.29
CA SER A 146 -6.72 3.50 -2.25
C SER A 146 -6.19 4.34 -3.41
N GLY A 147 -5.35 5.34 -3.09
CA GLY A 147 -4.78 6.26 -4.08
C GLY A 147 -4.04 5.54 -5.20
N LYS A 148 -3.32 4.44 -4.90
CA LYS A 148 -2.63 3.64 -5.93
C LYS A 148 -3.60 2.99 -6.91
N GLN A 149 -4.81 2.59 -6.48
CA GLN A 149 -5.81 2.08 -7.42
C GLN A 149 -6.25 3.17 -8.40
N ILE A 150 -6.47 4.40 -7.92
CA ILE A 150 -6.82 5.54 -8.81
C ILE A 150 -5.67 5.81 -9.78
N MET A 151 -4.42 5.79 -9.30
CA MET A 151 -3.24 5.98 -10.17
C MET A 151 -3.08 4.84 -11.19
N ILE A 152 -3.48 3.60 -10.86
CA ILE A 152 -3.54 2.48 -11.82
C ILE A 152 -4.60 2.76 -12.88
N ASP A 153 -5.78 3.18 -12.48
CA ASP A 153 -6.89 3.50 -13.39
C ASP A 153 -6.55 4.68 -14.31
N ASP A 154 -5.72 5.62 -13.85
CA ASP A 154 -5.17 6.73 -14.61
C ASP A 154 -4.00 6.32 -15.53
N GLY A 155 -3.53 5.07 -15.48
CA GLY A 155 -2.46 4.55 -16.33
C GLY A 155 -1.03 4.91 -15.87
N LEU A 156 -0.83 5.43 -14.64
CA LEU A 156 0.48 5.88 -14.17
C LEU A 156 1.49 4.73 -13.95
N PHE A 157 1.01 3.50 -13.85
CA PHE A 157 1.83 2.29 -13.74
C PHE A 157 2.11 1.61 -15.09
N GLU A 158 1.52 2.10 -16.19
CA GLU A 158 1.70 1.48 -17.50
C GLU A 158 3.15 1.54 -17.98
N GLY A 159 3.63 0.37 -18.41
CA GLY A 159 4.98 0.21 -18.97
C GLY A 159 6.09 0.19 -17.91
N LEU A 160 5.78 0.09 -16.63
CA LEU A 160 6.78 -0.24 -15.61
C LEU A 160 7.15 -1.72 -15.71
N ASP A 161 8.42 -2.03 -15.50
CA ASP A 161 8.97 -3.39 -15.48
C ASP A 161 9.05 -3.98 -14.07
N ALA A 162 9.14 -3.13 -13.05
CA ALA A 162 9.03 -3.47 -11.63
C ALA A 162 8.64 -2.24 -10.83
N ALA A 163 8.06 -2.45 -9.64
CA ALA A 163 7.74 -1.41 -8.67
C ALA A 163 8.24 -1.80 -7.27
N LEU A 164 8.95 -0.89 -6.61
CA LEU A 164 9.59 -1.12 -5.32
C LEU A 164 9.10 -0.08 -4.31
N LEU A 165 8.67 -0.53 -3.14
CA LEU A 165 8.25 0.29 -2.01
C LEU A 165 8.67 -0.43 -0.72
N ASP A 166 9.24 0.26 0.25
CA ASP A 166 9.45 -0.25 1.61
C ASP A 166 8.37 0.26 2.56
N HIS A 167 8.22 -0.40 3.72
CA HIS A 167 7.31 0.05 4.76
C HIS A 167 7.99 0.04 6.14
N PRO A 168 7.82 1.06 6.99
CA PRO A 168 8.31 1.03 8.36
C PRO A 168 7.45 0.12 9.23
N CYS A 169 8.09 -0.70 10.07
CA CYS A 169 7.43 -1.65 10.94
C CYS A 169 8.14 -1.74 12.30
N ASP A 170 7.73 -2.69 13.13
CA ASP A 170 8.43 -3.08 14.36
C ASP A 170 9.32 -4.31 14.15
N ARG A 171 9.29 -4.93 12.98
CA ARG A 171 10.07 -6.09 12.54
C ARG A 171 10.53 -5.94 11.09
N ASN A 172 11.47 -6.81 10.69
CA ASN A 172 11.95 -6.87 9.32
C ASN A 172 11.34 -8.07 8.61
N HIS A 173 10.52 -7.83 7.59
CA HIS A 173 9.93 -8.86 6.74
C HIS A 173 10.17 -8.49 5.28
N VAL A 174 10.67 -9.41 4.47
CA VAL A 174 10.82 -9.15 3.03
C VAL A 174 9.51 -9.40 2.29
N GLU A 175 8.73 -10.36 2.77
CA GLU A 175 7.42 -10.69 2.23
C GLU A 175 6.36 -10.57 3.32
N SER A 176 5.35 -9.75 3.07
CA SER A 176 4.16 -9.61 3.90
C SER A 176 2.92 -10.00 3.09
N TYR A 177 1.90 -10.52 3.78
CA TYR A 177 0.68 -11.02 3.16
C TYR A 177 -0.54 -10.25 3.69
N PRO A 178 -0.69 -8.97 3.34
CA PRO A 178 -1.86 -8.19 3.70
C PRO A 178 -3.12 -8.77 3.07
N LEU A 179 -4.21 -8.69 3.84
CA LEU A 179 -5.51 -9.19 3.42
C LEU A 179 -6.13 -8.29 2.34
N ALA A 180 -6.81 -8.89 1.38
CA ALA A 180 -7.79 -8.13 0.61
C ALA A 180 -8.80 -7.51 1.58
N SER A 181 -9.15 -6.26 1.36
CA SER A 181 -10.07 -5.50 2.24
C SER A 181 -10.88 -4.52 1.42
N GLU A 182 -12.16 -4.39 1.72
CA GLU A 182 -13.03 -3.43 1.05
C GLU A 182 -14.11 -2.92 2.01
N ASP A 183 -14.37 -1.64 1.94
CA ASP A 183 -15.49 -0.99 2.62
C ASP A 183 -16.78 -1.18 1.84
N VAL A 184 -17.88 -1.42 2.56
CA VAL A 184 -19.19 -1.59 1.96
C VAL A 184 -20.22 -0.74 2.68
N ASP A 185 -20.69 0.31 2.02
CA ASP A 185 -21.81 1.10 2.47
C ASP A 185 -23.13 0.51 1.98
N VAL A 186 -24.06 0.27 2.91
CA VAL A 186 -25.39 -0.28 2.63
C VAL A 186 -26.46 0.72 3.07
N VAL A 187 -27.36 1.05 2.16
CA VAL A 187 -28.50 1.94 2.43
C VAL A 187 -29.78 1.23 2.04
N TYR A 188 -30.66 0.98 3.03
CA TYR A 188 -32.03 0.53 2.76
C TYR A 188 -32.99 1.70 2.75
N THR A 189 -33.92 1.69 1.80
CA THR A 189 -34.98 2.67 1.68
C THR A 189 -36.35 1.97 1.65
N GLY A 190 -37.21 2.37 2.55
CA GLY A 190 -38.55 1.85 2.75
C GLY A 190 -39.62 2.96 2.70
N LEU A 191 -40.61 2.86 3.57
CA LEU A 191 -41.72 3.82 3.66
C LEU A 191 -42.14 4.03 5.13
N GLN A 192 -42.16 5.29 5.57
CA GLN A 192 -42.60 5.63 6.90
C GLN A 192 -44.10 5.34 7.13
N SER A 193 -44.43 4.95 8.34
CA SER A 193 -45.79 4.83 8.83
C SER A 193 -45.80 4.96 10.35
N HIS A 194 -46.98 5.24 10.91
CA HIS A 194 -47.17 5.23 12.38
C HIS A 194 -47.15 3.78 12.89
N ALA A 195 -46.19 3.44 13.76
CA ALA A 195 -45.97 2.07 14.18
C ALA A 195 -47.11 1.37 14.92
N SER A 196 -48.04 2.11 15.48
CA SER A 196 -49.22 1.56 16.18
C SER A 196 -50.55 1.76 15.43
N SER A 197 -50.71 2.84 14.65
CA SER A 197 -51.97 3.13 13.96
C SER A 197 -52.10 2.43 12.61
N ASP A 198 -51.04 2.53 11.80
CA ASP A 198 -51.06 2.08 10.41
C ASP A 198 -49.76 1.34 10.01
N PRO A 199 -49.22 0.40 10.83
CA PRO A 199 -47.95 -0.25 10.54
C PRO A 199 -47.93 -1.00 9.21
N TRP A 200 -49.07 -1.53 8.76
CA TRP A 200 -49.20 -2.27 7.50
C TRP A 200 -49.02 -1.41 6.24
N ARG A 201 -48.98 -0.08 6.38
CA ARG A 201 -48.67 0.85 5.26
C ARG A 201 -47.19 1.13 5.12
N GLY A 202 -46.39 0.82 6.16
CA GLY A 202 -44.96 1.05 6.17
C GLY A 202 -44.20 -0.06 5.47
N LYS A 203 -42.98 0.28 5.04
CA LYS A 203 -41.96 -0.67 4.61
C LYS A 203 -40.75 -0.41 5.48
N ASN A 204 -40.42 -1.37 6.36
CA ASN A 204 -39.47 -1.14 7.44
C ASN A 204 -38.04 -1.36 6.96
N ALA A 205 -37.28 -0.28 6.73
CA ALA A 205 -35.88 -0.34 6.34
C ALA A 205 -34.99 -0.94 7.45
N LEU A 206 -35.39 -0.84 8.73
CA LEU A 206 -34.64 -1.45 9.83
C LEU A 206 -34.75 -2.97 9.85
N ASP A 207 -35.92 -3.51 9.50
CA ASP A 207 -36.09 -4.97 9.39
C ASP A 207 -35.16 -5.55 8.30
N ALA A 208 -35.01 -4.86 7.17
CA ALA A 208 -34.04 -5.25 6.13
C ALA A 208 -32.62 -5.27 6.68
N LEU A 209 -32.22 -4.26 7.43
CA LEU A 209 -30.89 -4.18 8.01
C LEU A 209 -30.64 -5.28 9.07
N ILE A 210 -31.63 -5.56 9.91
CA ILE A 210 -31.58 -6.66 10.89
C ILE A 210 -31.44 -8.02 10.18
N LEU A 211 -32.19 -8.26 9.10
CA LEU A 211 -32.07 -9.47 8.28
C LEU A 211 -30.68 -9.60 7.66
N LEU A 212 -30.10 -8.51 7.17
CA LEU A 212 -28.74 -8.52 6.65
C LEU A 212 -27.72 -8.91 7.75
N PHE A 213 -27.75 -8.27 8.93
CA PHE A 213 -26.85 -8.62 10.03
C PHE A 213 -27.03 -10.07 10.49
N THR A 214 -28.28 -10.57 10.51
CA THR A 214 -28.59 -11.97 10.83
C THR A 214 -27.99 -12.91 9.78
N SER A 215 -28.17 -12.61 8.49
CA SER A 215 -27.64 -13.38 7.38
C SER A 215 -26.11 -13.44 7.40
N VAL A 216 -25.46 -12.31 7.63
CA VAL A 216 -23.99 -12.23 7.81
C VAL A 216 -23.56 -13.04 9.03
N GLY A 217 -24.28 -12.98 10.15
CA GLY A 217 -23.99 -13.74 11.36
C GLY A 217 -24.03 -15.26 11.13
N LEU A 218 -25.01 -15.74 10.38
CA LEU A 218 -25.14 -17.15 10.01
C LEU A 218 -24.07 -17.58 9.02
N TRP A 219 -23.78 -16.75 8.02
CA TRP A 219 -22.79 -17.04 6.98
C TRP A 219 -21.35 -17.13 7.51
N ARG A 220 -20.98 -16.34 8.51
CA ARG A 220 -19.62 -16.30 9.08
C ARG A 220 -19.06 -17.68 9.47
N GLN A 221 -19.93 -18.63 9.85
CA GLN A 221 -19.51 -19.97 10.22
C GLN A 221 -18.90 -20.76 9.05
N GLN A 222 -19.30 -20.44 7.81
CA GLN A 222 -18.84 -21.12 6.61
C GLN A 222 -17.67 -20.43 5.90
N LEU A 223 -17.19 -19.30 6.44
CA LEU A 223 -16.03 -18.60 5.90
C LEU A 223 -14.73 -19.29 6.34
N HIS A 224 -13.71 -19.18 5.51
CA HIS A 224 -12.37 -19.62 5.87
C HIS A 224 -11.88 -18.88 7.14
N PRO A 225 -11.05 -19.50 7.99
CA PRO A 225 -10.54 -18.84 9.21
C PRO A 225 -9.82 -17.52 8.99
N THR A 226 -9.27 -17.26 7.81
CA THR A 226 -8.62 -16.01 7.42
C THR A 226 -9.59 -14.93 6.92
N ALA A 227 -10.83 -15.30 6.57
CA ALA A 227 -11.83 -14.35 6.08
C ALA A 227 -12.59 -13.66 7.22
N ARG A 228 -12.97 -12.41 7.00
CA ARG A 228 -13.70 -11.58 7.97
C ARG A 228 -14.79 -10.77 7.30
N VAL A 229 -15.94 -10.69 7.96
CA VAL A 229 -17.00 -9.71 7.65
C VAL A 229 -17.45 -9.11 8.96
N HIS A 230 -17.36 -7.81 9.10
CA HIS A 230 -17.81 -7.07 10.27
C HIS A 230 -18.41 -5.74 9.86
N GLY A 231 -19.25 -5.15 10.71
CA GLY A 231 -19.92 -3.90 10.37
C GLY A 231 -20.66 -3.31 11.55
N ILE A 232 -21.11 -2.08 11.33
CA ILE A 232 -21.91 -1.31 12.29
C ILE A 232 -23.15 -0.74 11.61
N ILE A 233 -24.18 -0.49 12.41
CA ILE A 233 -25.34 0.33 12.00
C ILE A 233 -24.94 1.79 12.25
N ARG A 234 -24.97 2.62 11.18
CA ARG A 234 -24.75 4.07 11.29
C ARG A 234 -26.06 4.81 11.60
N GLU A 235 -27.18 4.36 10.98
CA GLU A 235 -28.50 4.95 11.16
C GLU A 235 -29.56 3.84 11.18
N GLY A 236 -30.36 3.78 12.25
CA GLY A 236 -31.38 2.74 12.48
C GLY A 236 -32.80 3.26 12.57
N GLY A 237 -33.07 4.53 12.22
CA GLY A 237 -34.35 5.21 12.37
C GLY A 237 -34.29 6.36 13.38
N THR A 238 -35.39 7.09 13.51
CA THR A 238 -35.48 8.37 14.29
C THR A 238 -36.27 8.27 15.56
N ALA A 239 -37.32 7.45 15.62
CA ALA A 239 -38.18 7.28 16.77
C ALA A 239 -38.86 5.90 16.79
N ALA A 240 -39.08 5.35 17.97
CA ALA A 240 -39.68 4.01 18.15
C ALA A 240 -41.11 3.86 17.65
N ASN A 241 -41.86 4.96 17.56
CA ASN A 241 -43.24 4.99 17.08
C ASN A 241 -43.38 5.31 15.59
N ILE A 242 -42.26 5.34 14.84
CA ILE A 242 -42.23 5.58 13.40
C ILE A 242 -41.53 4.36 12.75
N ILE A 243 -42.21 3.75 11.78
CA ILE A 243 -41.57 2.71 10.92
C ILE A 243 -40.45 3.42 10.14
N PRO A 244 -39.16 2.98 10.27
CA PRO A 244 -38.06 3.61 9.59
C PRO A 244 -38.11 3.45 8.05
N ASP A 245 -38.02 4.55 7.34
CA ASP A 245 -37.98 4.58 5.88
C ASP A 245 -36.55 4.58 5.30
N ARG A 246 -35.55 4.81 6.18
CA ARG A 246 -34.14 4.79 5.78
C ARG A 246 -33.29 4.24 6.91
N THR A 247 -32.36 3.35 6.56
CA THR A 247 -31.29 2.88 7.43
C THR A 247 -29.98 2.77 6.69
N THR A 248 -28.88 2.94 7.41
CA THR A 248 -27.53 2.84 6.83
C THR A 248 -26.62 1.98 7.71
N ALA A 249 -25.76 1.21 7.04
CA ALA A 249 -24.71 0.44 7.68
C ALA A 249 -23.42 0.56 6.92
N TRP A 250 -22.31 0.35 7.61
CA TRP A 250 -20.98 0.21 7.07
C TRP A 250 -20.42 -1.14 7.46
N PHE A 251 -19.93 -1.88 6.46
CA PHE A 251 -19.26 -3.16 6.63
C PHE A 251 -17.86 -3.10 6.06
N MET A 252 -17.02 -4.02 6.53
CA MET A 252 -15.75 -4.38 5.89
C MET A 252 -15.74 -5.87 5.59
N ILE A 253 -15.25 -6.21 4.39
CA ILE A 253 -15.02 -7.58 3.94
C ILE A 253 -13.53 -7.76 3.78
N ARG A 254 -12.96 -8.84 4.36
CA ARG A 254 -11.54 -9.15 4.28
C ARG A 254 -11.31 -10.63 4.02
N SER A 255 -10.30 -10.95 3.21
CA SER A 255 -9.83 -12.33 3.00
C SER A 255 -8.34 -12.38 2.65
N ALA A 256 -7.67 -13.47 3.03
CA ALA A 256 -6.32 -13.75 2.58
C ALA A 256 -6.27 -14.34 1.15
N GLU A 257 -7.41 -14.80 0.63
CA GLU A 257 -7.52 -15.47 -0.66
C GLU A 257 -8.34 -14.61 -1.64
N GLU A 258 -7.76 -14.25 -2.78
CA GLU A 258 -8.42 -13.40 -3.78
C GLU A 258 -9.71 -14.01 -4.33
N SER A 259 -9.72 -15.34 -4.59
CA SER A 259 -10.90 -16.05 -5.09
C SER A 259 -12.03 -16.09 -4.06
N GLU A 260 -11.68 -16.24 -2.77
CA GLU A 260 -12.66 -16.17 -1.68
C GLU A 260 -13.20 -14.76 -1.53
N TYR A 261 -12.33 -13.75 -1.57
CA TYR A 261 -12.71 -12.34 -1.49
C TYR A 261 -13.75 -11.98 -2.57
N ALA A 262 -13.51 -12.34 -3.84
CA ALA A 262 -14.45 -12.13 -4.93
C ALA A 262 -15.81 -12.82 -4.67
N SER A 263 -15.77 -14.07 -4.21
CA SER A 263 -16.98 -14.82 -3.83
C SER A 263 -17.73 -14.17 -2.67
N MET A 264 -17.01 -13.60 -1.69
CA MET A 264 -17.58 -12.91 -0.55
C MET A 264 -18.32 -11.64 -0.94
N ARG A 265 -17.76 -10.83 -1.87
CA ARG A 265 -18.41 -9.63 -2.41
C ARG A 265 -19.76 -9.98 -3.05
N ASP A 266 -19.79 -11.00 -3.90
CA ASP A 266 -21.00 -11.43 -4.58
C ASP A 266 -22.04 -11.95 -3.59
N ARG A 267 -21.62 -12.76 -2.63
CA ARG A 267 -22.52 -13.30 -1.60
C ARG A 267 -23.09 -12.21 -0.71
N PHE A 268 -22.27 -11.23 -0.31
CA PHE A 268 -22.72 -10.12 0.50
C PHE A 268 -23.78 -9.27 -0.24
N ARG A 269 -23.56 -8.97 -1.53
CA ARG A 269 -24.54 -8.28 -2.38
C ARG A 269 -25.85 -9.03 -2.45
N GLN A 270 -25.80 -10.35 -2.68
CA GLN A 270 -26.99 -11.21 -2.70
C GLN A 270 -27.78 -11.17 -1.38
N MET A 271 -27.08 -11.15 -0.24
CA MET A 271 -27.73 -11.05 1.07
C MET A 271 -28.40 -9.67 1.26
N CYS A 272 -27.78 -8.59 0.80
CA CYS A 272 -28.39 -7.27 0.82
C CYS A 272 -29.69 -7.24 -0.02
N GLU A 273 -29.67 -7.80 -1.22
CA GLU A 273 -30.83 -7.87 -2.12
C GLU A 273 -31.93 -8.77 -1.55
N ALA A 274 -31.57 -9.93 -0.98
CA ALA A 274 -32.53 -10.83 -0.33
C ALA A 274 -33.23 -10.17 0.88
N ALA A 275 -32.51 -9.41 1.68
CA ALA A 275 -33.10 -8.68 2.81
C ALA A 275 -34.06 -7.58 2.32
N ALA A 276 -33.72 -6.86 1.26
CA ALA A 276 -34.60 -5.87 0.64
C ALA A 276 -35.87 -6.51 0.10
N LEU A 277 -35.75 -7.64 -0.62
CA LEU A 277 -36.89 -8.38 -1.14
C LEU A 277 -37.83 -8.87 -0.03
N ALA A 278 -37.27 -9.41 1.06
CA ALA A 278 -38.05 -9.94 2.18
C ALA A 278 -38.85 -8.87 2.94
N THR A 279 -38.45 -7.61 2.83
CA THR A 279 -39.06 -6.46 3.57
C THR A 279 -39.77 -5.47 2.65
N ASP A 280 -39.86 -5.79 1.36
CA ASP A 280 -40.43 -4.90 0.33
C ASP A 280 -39.79 -3.48 0.33
N THR A 281 -38.48 -3.43 0.62
CA THR A 281 -37.64 -2.23 0.58
C THR A 281 -36.74 -2.22 -0.67
N THR A 282 -35.98 -1.14 -0.87
CA THR A 282 -34.90 -1.09 -1.88
C THR A 282 -33.55 -0.98 -1.18
N VAL A 283 -32.49 -1.42 -1.85
CA VAL A 283 -31.13 -1.37 -1.33
C VAL A 283 -30.18 -0.72 -2.33
N ALA A 284 -29.29 0.13 -1.83
CA ALA A 284 -28.07 0.56 -2.52
C ALA A 284 -26.87 -0.01 -1.77
N VAL A 285 -25.96 -0.65 -2.51
CA VAL A 285 -24.73 -1.23 -1.97
C VAL A 285 -23.55 -0.62 -2.75
N THR A 286 -22.70 0.10 -2.03
CA THR A 286 -21.50 0.73 -2.59
C THR A 286 -20.26 0.08 -1.99
N PHE A 287 -19.41 -0.46 -2.84
CA PHE A 287 -18.10 -0.96 -2.48
C PHE A 287 -17.06 0.13 -2.78
N SER A 288 -16.11 0.36 -1.88
CA SER A 288 -15.11 1.43 -2.02
C SER A 288 -13.82 1.13 -1.24
N GLY A 289 -12.72 1.77 -1.65
CA GLY A 289 -11.46 1.68 -0.95
C GLY A 289 -10.88 0.27 -0.93
N GLY A 290 -10.98 -0.47 -2.04
CA GLY A 290 -10.57 -1.87 -2.11
C GLY A 290 -9.06 -2.06 -2.23
N ALA A 291 -8.46 -2.84 -1.31
CA ALA A 291 -7.15 -3.46 -1.48
C ALA A 291 -7.35 -4.94 -1.85
N ARG A 292 -6.55 -5.41 -2.80
CA ARG A 292 -6.47 -6.83 -3.19
C ARG A 292 -5.54 -7.61 -2.24
N THR A 293 -5.39 -8.91 -2.43
CA THR A 293 -4.32 -9.67 -1.78
C THR A 293 -2.97 -9.31 -2.38
N MET A 294 -1.92 -9.23 -1.55
CA MET A 294 -0.56 -8.97 -2.04
C MET A 294 0.00 -10.18 -2.79
N ARG A 295 0.58 -9.93 -3.97
CA ARG A 295 1.34 -10.89 -4.76
C ARG A 295 2.82 -10.49 -4.73
N ASN A 296 3.53 -10.92 -3.69
CA ASN A 296 4.97 -10.69 -3.61
C ASN A 296 5.67 -11.37 -4.80
N ASN A 297 6.58 -10.64 -5.46
CA ASN A 297 7.41 -11.21 -6.51
C ASN A 297 8.69 -11.79 -5.87
N GLY A 298 8.80 -13.11 -5.84
CA GLY A 298 9.88 -13.83 -5.17
C GLY A 298 11.27 -13.55 -5.78
N VAL A 299 11.34 -13.26 -7.08
CA VAL A 299 12.62 -12.85 -7.73
C VAL A 299 13.11 -11.53 -7.14
N LEU A 300 12.23 -10.54 -7.01
CA LEU A 300 12.54 -9.24 -6.42
C LEU A 300 12.82 -9.36 -4.91
N ALA A 301 12.00 -10.13 -4.20
CA ALA A 301 12.14 -10.38 -2.76
C ALA A 301 13.50 -11.00 -2.43
N GLU A 302 13.96 -11.97 -3.23
CA GLU A 302 15.28 -12.59 -3.03
C GLU A 302 16.44 -11.59 -3.23
N ARG A 303 16.31 -10.66 -4.18
CA ARG A 303 17.35 -9.60 -4.36
C ARG A 303 17.36 -8.65 -3.18
N PHE A 304 16.19 -8.19 -2.72
CA PHE A 304 16.09 -7.33 -1.54
C PHE A 304 16.64 -8.04 -0.29
N ARG A 305 16.26 -9.30 -0.07
CA ARG A 305 16.75 -10.15 1.06
C ARG A 305 18.28 -10.28 1.03
N ALA A 306 18.86 -10.51 -0.14
CA ALA A 306 20.32 -10.61 -0.29
C ALA A 306 21.02 -9.28 0.02
N ASN A 307 20.44 -8.15 -0.40
CA ASN A 307 20.94 -6.82 -0.09
C ASN A 307 20.84 -6.53 1.42
N MET A 308 19.69 -6.84 2.05
CA MET A 308 19.48 -6.69 3.48
C MET A 308 20.48 -7.49 4.32
N ALA A 309 20.75 -8.75 3.92
CA ALA A 309 21.72 -9.63 4.58
C ALA A 309 23.15 -9.08 4.50
N ALA A 310 23.51 -8.33 3.45
CA ALA A 310 24.83 -7.71 3.32
C ALA A 310 25.07 -6.62 4.39
N TYR A 311 24.03 -6.07 4.97
CA TYR A 311 24.07 -5.13 6.10
C TYR A 311 23.89 -5.84 7.47
N GLY A 312 23.88 -7.17 7.50
CA GLY A 312 23.72 -7.96 8.72
C GLY A 312 22.31 -7.91 9.31
N ILE A 313 21.30 -7.66 8.48
CA ILE A 313 19.90 -7.61 8.88
C ILE A 313 19.23 -8.91 8.42
N ASP A 314 18.63 -9.60 9.39
CA ASP A 314 17.91 -10.84 9.13
C ASP A 314 16.46 -10.57 8.72
N ASP A 315 15.98 -11.31 7.73
CA ASP A 315 14.56 -11.47 7.45
C ASP A 315 13.92 -12.33 8.54
N GLN A 316 12.92 -11.78 9.24
CA GLN A 316 12.25 -12.46 10.36
C GLN A 316 11.12 -13.40 9.91
N GLY A 317 11.03 -13.64 8.60
CA GLY A 317 10.03 -14.50 7.97
C GLY A 317 8.75 -13.75 7.59
N ASP A 318 7.75 -14.50 7.12
CA ASP A 318 6.54 -13.92 6.58
C ASP A 318 5.63 -13.32 7.66
N ASP A 319 5.08 -12.14 7.43
CA ASP A 319 3.97 -11.61 8.25
C ASP A 319 2.61 -11.98 7.65
N ALA A 320 1.99 -13.00 8.24
CA ALA A 320 0.65 -13.46 7.85
C ALA A 320 -0.50 -12.59 8.41
N ASN A 321 -0.19 -11.59 9.25
CA ASN A 321 -1.18 -10.71 9.89
C ASN A 321 -1.00 -9.24 9.48
N ALA A 322 -0.23 -8.99 8.45
CA ALA A 322 -0.06 -7.66 7.88
C ALA A 322 -1.42 -7.08 7.44
N GLY A 323 -1.90 -6.04 8.03
CA GLY A 323 -3.19 -5.38 7.79
C GLY A 323 -3.76 -5.48 6.36
N SER A 324 -3.87 -4.37 5.65
CA SER A 324 -4.17 -4.28 4.21
C SER A 324 -3.46 -3.06 3.66
N THR A 325 -3.03 -3.09 2.41
CA THR A 325 -2.38 -1.98 1.72
C THR A 325 -2.82 -1.93 0.26
N ASP A 326 -2.94 -0.75 -0.31
CA ASP A 326 -3.22 -0.58 -1.73
C ASP A 326 -1.98 -0.84 -2.62
N MET A 327 -0.78 -1.04 -2.03
CA MET A 327 0.37 -1.60 -2.74
C MET A 327 0.06 -3.01 -3.26
N ALA A 328 -0.83 -3.73 -2.60
CA ALA A 328 -1.35 -5.00 -3.09
C ALA A 328 -2.01 -4.85 -4.46
N ASN A 329 -2.74 -3.75 -4.75
CA ASN A 329 -3.33 -3.52 -6.07
C ASN A 329 -2.26 -3.37 -7.16
N VAL A 330 -1.14 -2.71 -6.84
CA VAL A 330 0.03 -2.59 -7.73
C VAL A 330 0.59 -3.97 -8.08
N SER A 331 0.63 -4.91 -7.13
CA SER A 331 1.15 -6.26 -7.32
C SER A 331 0.35 -7.10 -8.35
N TRP A 332 -0.79 -6.63 -8.80
CA TRP A 332 -1.60 -7.27 -9.85
C TRP A 332 -1.40 -6.67 -11.24
N VAL A 333 -0.63 -5.59 -11.36
CA VAL A 333 -0.40 -4.90 -12.63
C VAL A 333 1.08 -4.86 -13.02
N VAL A 334 2.00 -5.00 -12.03
CA VAL A 334 3.45 -5.00 -12.25
C VAL A 334 4.15 -5.87 -11.18
N PRO A 335 5.26 -6.58 -11.51
CA PRO A 335 6.08 -7.25 -10.50
C PRO A 335 6.51 -6.29 -9.40
N THR A 336 6.25 -6.64 -8.12
CA THR A 336 6.49 -5.72 -7.02
C THR A 336 6.88 -6.41 -5.71
N ILE A 337 7.52 -5.66 -4.82
CA ILE A 337 7.77 -5.99 -3.41
C ILE A 337 7.38 -4.84 -2.50
N HIS A 338 7.06 -5.18 -1.25
CA HIS A 338 6.73 -4.24 -0.19
C HIS A 338 7.31 -4.73 1.15
N PRO A 339 8.65 -4.72 1.29
CA PRO A 339 9.32 -5.19 2.51
C PRO A 339 9.13 -4.23 3.68
N ASP A 340 9.00 -4.82 4.87
CA ASP A 340 8.94 -4.13 6.15
C ASP A 340 10.32 -3.97 6.78
N LEU A 341 10.63 -2.78 7.33
CA LEU A 341 11.87 -2.50 8.05
C LEU A 341 11.60 -1.90 9.44
N ALA A 342 12.29 -2.42 10.45
CA ALA A 342 12.04 -2.11 11.86
C ALA A 342 12.55 -0.74 12.29
N ILE A 343 11.67 0.27 12.36
CA ILE A 343 11.95 1.60 12.93
C ILE A 343 11.68 1.66 14.45
N ALA A 344 10.88 0.74 14.98
CA ALA A 344 10.43 0.69 16.36
C ALA A 344 10.83 -0.63 17.04
N PRO A 345 10.84 -0.71 18.38
CA PRO A 345 11.00 -1.98 19.09
C PRO A 345 9.89 -2.97 18.75
N GLU A 346 10.22 -4.27 18.68
CA GLU A 346 9.25 -5.34 18.45
C GLU A 346 8.10 -5.29 19.47
N GLY A 347 6.87 -5.45 19.00
CA GLY A 347 5.64 -5.31 19.77
C GLY A 347 5.09 -3.87 19.84
N THR A 348 5.72 -2.90 19.17
CA THR A 348 5.16 -1.55 19.07
C THR A 348 3.98 -1.57 18.09
N PRO A 349 2.75 -1.31 18.55
CA PRO A 349 1.60 -1.38 17.65
C PRO A 349 1.62 -0.24 16.62
N GLY A 350 1.40 -0.57 15.37
CA GLY A 350 1.09 0.40 14.32
C GLY A 350 -0.19 1.20 14.66
N HIS A 351 -0.44 2.30 13.96
CA HIS A 351 -1.58 3.20 14.18
C HIS A 351 -1.71 3.65 15.64
N SER A 352 -0.58 3.88 16.31
CA SER A 352 -0.51 4.32 17.70
C SER A 352 0.39 5.54 17.89
N ILE A 353 0.21 6.22 19.03
CA ILE A 353 1.09 7.32 19.43
C ILE A 353 2.55 6.82 19.56
N LEU A 354 2.75 5.58 20.01
CA LEU A 354 4.08 5.02 20.18
C LEU A 354 4.80 4.85 18.83
N PHE A 355 4.09 4.39 17.80
CA PHE A 355 4.66 4.23 16.46
C PHE A 355 4.88 5.59 15.78
N ARG A 356 3.91 6.52 15.91
CA ARG A 356 4.08 7.91 15.45
C ARG A 356 5.35 8.55 16.01
N ASP A 357 5.55 8.43 17.32
CA ASP A 357 6.70 9.03 17.97
C ASP A 357 8.01 8.31 17.58
N ALA A 358 7.96 7.00 17.29
CA ALA A 358 9.09 6.24 16.76
C ALA A 358 9.51 6.70 15.37
N ALA A 359 8.58 7.11 14.51
CA ALA A 359 8.82 7.51 13.12
C ALA A 359 9.63 8.82 12.94
N ALA A 360 9.95 9.52 14.03
CA ALA A 360 10.80 10.72 14.02
C ALA A 360 12.02 10.59 14.97
N THR A 361 12.44 9.37 15.26
CA THR A 361 13.62 9.09 16.11
C THR A 361 14.88 8.93 15.27
N PRO A 362 16.08 9.11 15.87
CA PRO A 362 17.34 8.80 15.18
C PRO A 362 17.41 7.35 14.64
N ARG A 363 16.71 6.40 15.26
CA ARG A 363 16.61 5.04 14.71
C ARG A 363 15.80 5.03 13.41
N ALA A 364 14.68 5.73 13.36
CA ALA A 364 13.89 5.84 12.13
C ALA A 364 14.70 6.51 11.02
N ASP A 365 15.49 7.56 11.35
CA ASP A 365 16.38 8.21 10.39
C ASP A 365 17.38 7.23 9.77
N GLU A 366 18.07 6.43 10.60
CA GLU A 366 19.03 5.43 10.14
C GLU A 366 18.35 4.33 9.28
N VAL A 367 17.15 3.89 9.67
CA VAL A 367 16.40 2.87 8.90
C VAL A 367 15.86 3.45 7.60
N THR A 368 15.43 4.71 7.57
CA THR A 368 15.03 5.41 6.34
C THR A 368 16.16 5.45 5.31
N LEU A 369 17.38 5.78 5.74
CA LEU A 369 18.56 5.78 4.85
C LEU A 369 18.95 4.37 4.41
N LEU A 370 18.80 3.39 5.29
CA LEU A 370 19.02 1.99 4.94
C LEU A 370 17.98 1.53 3.91
N ALA A 371 16.69 1.82 4.11
CA ALA A 371 15.61 1.52 3.18
C ALA A 371 15.88 2.11 1.79
N ALA A 372 16.22 3.41 1.74
CA ALA A 372 16.63 4.07 0.50
C ALA A 372 17.79 3.34 -0.20
N THR A 373 18.78 2.90 0.57
CA THR A 373 19.93 2.16 0.07
C THR A 373 19.52 0.80 -0.49
N LEU A 374 18.70 0.03 0.23
CA LEU A 374 18.27 -1.31 -0.18
C LEU A 374 17.38 -1.26 -1.43
N ILE A 375 16.47 -0.31 -1.52
CA ILE A 375 15.64 -0.07 -2.71
C ILE A 375 16.52 0.32 -3.90
N ALA A 376 17.45 1.28 -3.72
CA ALA A 376 18.36 1.68 -4.80
C ALA A 376 19.25 0.53 -5.27
N GLN A 377 19.80 -0.27 -4.36
CA GLN A 377 20.64 -1.43 -4.71
C GLN A 377 19.85 -2.50 -5.46
N THR A 378 18.63 -2.78 -5.06
CA THR A 378 17.73 -3.71 -5.75
C THR A 378 17.40 -3.18 -7.15
N ALA A 379 17.08 -1.89 -7.29
CA ALA A 379 16.84 -1.27 -8.59
C ALA A 379 18.10 -1.31 -9.50
N VAL A 380 19.31 -1.07 -8.96
CA VAL A 380 20.58 -1.20 -9.72
C VAL A 380 20.74 -2.59 -10.31
N GLU A 381 20.41 -3.65 -9.56
CA GLU A 381 20.46 -5.03 -10.07
C GLU A 381 19.47 -5.22 -11.24
N LEU A 382 18.25 -4.70 -11.13
CA LEU A 382 17.23 -4.78 -12.18
C LEU A 382 17.64 -4.00 -13.44
N PHE A 383 18.21 -2.81 -13.29
CA PHE A 383 18.70 -2.02 -14.42
C PHE A 383 19.84 -2.72 -15.16
N LYS A 384 20.74 -3.38 -14.46
CA LYS A 384 21.97 -3.95 -15.04
C LYS A 384 21.84 -5.42 -15.44
N ASP A 385 20.78 -6.12 -15.02
CA ASP A 385 20.52 -7.52 -15.38
C ASP A 385 19.10 -7.71 -15.95
N PRO A 386 18.94 -7.63 -17.27
CA PRO A 386 17.66 -7.87 -17.92
C PRO A 386 17.06 -9.26 -17.65
N ALA A 387 17.88 -10.24 -17.26
CA ALA A 387 17.38 -11.57 -16.95
C ALA A 387 16.59 -11.59 -15.63
N LEU A 388 16.90 -10.70 -14.67
CA LEU A 388 16.11 -10.55 -13.45
C LEU A 388 14.73 -9.99 -13.76
N VAL A 389 14.65 -8.97 -14.62
CA VAL A 389 13.36 -8.40 -15.06
C VAL A 389 12.52 -9.45 -15.79
N ALA A 390 13.15 -10.21 -16.71
CA ALA A 390 12.46 -11.27 -17.43
C ALA A 390 11.94 -12.37 -16.48
N ALA A 391 12.74 -12.78 -15.49
CA ALA A 391 12.34 -13.78 -14.50
C ALA A 391 11.20 -13.26 -13.58
N ALA A 392 11.23 -11.98 -13.20
CA ALA A 392 10.17 -11.37 -12.42
C ALA A 392 8.82 -11.36 -13.18
N TRP A 393 8.85 -11.08 -14.48
CA TRP A 393 7.65 -11.15 -15.32
C TRP A 393 7.20 -12.59 -15.61
N GLU A 394 8.10 -13.54 -15.72
CA GLU A 394 7.76 -14.97 -15.86
C GLU A 394 7.00 -15.45 -14.60
N GLU A 395 7.50 -15.12 -13.41
CA GLU A 395 6.83 -15.42 -12.15
C GLU A 395 5.48 -14.70 -12.07
N PHE A 396 5.42 -13.42 -12.42
CA PHE A 396 4.18 -12.61 -12.38
C PHE A 396 3.06 -13.21 -13.24
N HIS A 397 3.38 -13.79 -14.39
CA HIS A 397 2.40 -14.43 -15.27
C HIS A 397 2.10 -15.88 -14.89
N THR A 398 2.85 -16.47 -13.96
CA THR A 398 2.59 -17.83 -13.48
C THR A 398 1.39 -17.77 -12.51
N PRO A 399 0.32 -18.56 -12.75
CA PRO A 399 -0.79 -18.60 -11.81
C PRO A 399 -0.29 -18.98 -10.41
N ASP A 400 -0.80 -18.29 -9.39
CA ASP A 400 -0.51 -18.64 -7.99
C ASP A 400 -0.70 -20.15 -7.81
N ARG A 401 0.31 -20.80 -7.24
CA ARG A 401 0.15 -22.18 -6.80
C ARG A 401 -0.83 -22.14 -5.63
N ALA A 402 -2.10 -22.46 -5.92
CA ALA A 402 -3.18 -22.60 -4.96
C ALA A 402 -2.84 -23.62 -3.88
#